data_07bac0ee3e4bb725815b5c166485fb26
#
_entry.id   07bac0ee3e4bb725815b5c166485fb26
#
_cell.length_a   1.000
_cell.length_b   1.000
_cell.length_c   1.000
_cell.angle_alpha   90.00
_cell.angle_beta   90.00
_cell.angle_gamma   90.00
#
_symmetry.space_group_name_H-M   'P 1'
#
loop_
_entity.id
_entity.type
_entity.pdbx_description
1 polymer ?
#
loop_
_entity_poly.entity_id
_entity_poly.type
_entity_poly.pdbx_seq_one_letter_code
_entity_poly.pdbx_strand_id
1 'polypeptide(L)'
;MALVWASILATASFGCSRSPTTADEVIERHTKAVDGRAAIEAIQSIEFDLHITDPKFEVDGTYFAARPGKMRIDVNAGGEHVFTEAFDGQKGWQWEGKGSAQKTATEKATAALRHGVELPGKLFGLHELKAPGHRIELAERENIDGIQYYVLRLTLNDGYSTTLYVDPKTWLITRRRDVRPLHVDVDPTPTTIEQRSSDFRTISGVQFAFASSETDLQSGKVLETSQVRSVKINPPLTPSIFEKI
;
A
#
# COMPACT_ATOMS: atom_id res chain seq x y z
N MET A 1 68.29 -7.48 -13.23
CA MET A 1 67.10 -7.52 -12.35
C MET A 1 65.87 -7.12 -13.18
N ALA A 2 65.10 -8.10 -13.61
CA ALA A 2 63.89 -7.87 -14.38
C ALA A 2 62.68 -8.03 -13.43
N LEU A 3 61.90 -6.94 -13.25
CA LEU A 3 60.64 -6.95 -12.51
C LEU A 3 59.54 -7.46 -13.41
N VAL A 4 58.96 -8.60 -13.03
CA VAL A 4 57.75 -9.18 -13.66
C VAL A 4 56.54 -8.55 -12.95
N TRP A 5 55.75 -7.80 -13.68
CA TRP A 5 54.41 -7.32 -13.21
C TRP A 5 53.38 -8.38 -13.50
N ALA A 6 52.83 -9.00 -12.46
CA ALA A 6 51.71 -9.89 -12.56
C ALA A 6 50.40 -9.07 -12.54
N SER A 7 49.75 -8.96 -13.68
CA SER A 7 48.40 -8.37 -13.79
C SER A 7 47.36 -9.37 -13.31
N ILE A 8 46.71 -9.08 -12.16
CA ILE A 8 45.58 -9.83 -11.68
C ILE A 8 44.34 -9.35 -12.44
N LEU A 9 43.86 -10.12 -13.39
CA LEU A 9 42.54 -9.93 -14.01
C LEU A 9 41.47 -10.38 -12.99
N ALA A 10 40.76 -9.42 -12.37
CA ALA A 10 39.56 -9.67 -11.60
C ALA A 10 38.43 -9.95 -12.60
N THR A 11 38.06 -11.23 -12.76
CA THR A 11 36.87 -11.64 -13.49
C THR A 11 35.62 -11.29 -12.65
N ALA A 12 34.96 -10.19 -12.98
CA ALA A 12 33.63 -9.88 -12.45
C ALA A 12 32.64 -10.91 -13.00
N SER A 13 32.29 -11.90 -12.19
CA SER A 13 31.21 -12.85 -12.49
C SER A 13 29.90 -12.08 -12.44
N PHE A 14 29.36 -11.64 -13.58
CA PHE A 14 27.97 -11.22 -13.71
C PHE A 14 27.11 -12.46 -13.49
N GLY A 15 26.69 -12.68 -12.24
CA GLY A 15 25.71 -13.68 -11.91
C GLY A 15 24.41 -13.37 -12.64
N CYS A 16 24.08 -14.12 -13.69
CA CYS A 16 22.80 -14.06 -14.36
C CYS A 16 21.72 -14.51 -13.35
N SER A 17 21.10 -13.57 -12.66
CA SER A 17 20.04 -13.86 -11.70
C SER A 17 18.86 -14.44 -12.48
N ARG A 18 18.60 -15.74 -12.26
CA ARG A 18 17.46 -16.46 -12.85
C ARG A 18 16.16 -15.71 -12.57
N SER A 19 15.27 -15.64 -13.58
CA SER A 19 13.92 -15.08 -13.40
C SER A 19 13.14 -15.90 -12.36
N PRO A 20 12.41 -15.24 -11.45
CA PRO A 20 11.52 -15.92 -10.51
C PRO A 20 10.51 -16.84 -11.20
N THR A 21 10.30 -18.01 -10.61
CA THR A 21 9.35 -19.03 -11.05
C THR A 21 8.28 -19.33 -9.99
N THR A 22 8.41 -18.75 -8.79
CA THR A 22 7.46 -18.90 -7.68
C THR A 22 7.06 -17.54 -7.09
N ALA A 23 5.91 -17.49 -6.42
CA ALA A 23 5.48 -16.32 -5.69
C ALA A 23 6.50 -15.94 -4.61
N ASP A 24 7.08 -16.91 -3.92
CA ASP A 24 8.07 -16.73 -2.86
C ASP A 24 9.32 -16.01 -3.35
N GLU A 25 9.83 -16.35 -4.53
CA GLU A 25 10.98 -15.65 -5.12
C GLU A 25 10.68 -14.20 -5.46
N VAL A 26 9.46 -13.88 -5.91
CA VAL A 26 9.01 -12.50 -6.18
C VAL A 26 8.85 -11.74 -4.87
N ILE A 27 8.20 -12.33 -3.86
CA ILE A 27 8.01 -11.75 -2.54
C ILE A 27 9.36 -11.42 -1.89
N GLU A 28 10.33 -12.34 -1.96
CA GLU A 28 11.67 -12.15 -1.38
C GLU A 28 12.40 -10.97 -2.04
N ARG A 29 12.36 -10.87 -3.38
CA ARG A 29 12.97 -9.75 -4.12
C ARG A 29 12.27 -8.43 -3.81
N HIS A 30 10.93 -8.42 -3.74
CA HIS A 30 10.18 -7.25 -3.33
C HIS A 30 10.56 -6.81 -1.90
N THR A 31 10.54 -7.77 -0.95
CA THR A 31 10.89 -7.49 0.45
C THR A 31 12.29 -6.88 0.57
N LYS A 32 13.25 -7.40 -0.20
CA LYS A 32 14.60 -6.83 -0.26
C LYS A 32 14.61 -5.41 -0.86
N ALA A 33 13.80 -5.17 -1.89
CA ALA A 33 13.73 -3.87 -2.56
C ALA A 33 13.13 -2.76 -1.68
N VAL A 34 12.24 -3.13 -0.74
CA VAL A 34 11.66 -2.19 0.24
C VAL A 34 12.45 -2.14 1.57
N ASP A 35 13.69 -2.64 1.59
CA ASP A 35 14.71 -2.60 2.65
C ASP A 35 14.70 -3.76 3.66
N GLY A 36 13.98 -4.83 3.35
CA GLY A 36 14.05 -6.09 4.10
C GLY A 36 13.07 -6.21 5.26
N ARG A 37 12.97 -7.46 5.76
CA ARG A 37 11.98 -7.85 6.78
C ARG A 37 12.11 -7.07 8.06
N ALA A 38 13.32 -6.96 8.59
CA ALA A 38 13.56 -6.36 9.91
C ALA A 38 13.13 -4.89 9.97
N ALA A 39 13.39 -4.11 8.90
CA ALA A 39 12.99 -2.71 8.85
C ALA A 39 11.46 -2.56 8.82
N ILE A 40 10.76 -3.40 8.03
CA ILE A 40 9.30 -3.38 7.93
C ILE A 40 8.65 -3.83 9.24
N GLU A 41 9.11 -4.92 9.82
CA GLU A 41 8.59 -5.49 11.08
C GLU A 41 8.84 -4.57 12.29
N ALA A 42 9.85 -3.70 12.22
CA ALA A 42 10.11 -2.68 13.24
C ALA A 42 9.09 -1.53 13.23
N ILE A 43 8.29 -1.39 12.16
CA ILE A 43 7.21 -0.39 12.10
C ILE A 43 6.05 -0.85 12.97
N GLN A 44 5.81 -0.14 14.09
CA GLN A 44 4.68 -0.38 14.98
C GLN A 44 3.52 0.57 14.70
N SER A 45 3.84 1.80 14.23
CA SER A 45 2.86 2.80 13.83
C SER A 45 3.42 3.70 12.73
N ILE A 46 2.52 4.31 11.97
CA ILE A 46 2.85 5.27 10.92
C ILE A 46 1.87 6.43 10.94
N GLU A 47 2.35 7.59 10.50
CA GLU A 47 1.54 8.78 10.19
C GLU A 47 1.95 9.29 8.81
N PHE A 48 0.98 9.48 7.92
CA PHE A 48 1.16 10.13 6.62
C PHE A 48 0.40 11.46 6.62
N ASP A 49 1.06 12.52 6.19
CA ASP A 49 0.41 13.76 5.77
C ASP A 49 0.18 13.70 4.26
N LEU A 50 -1.07 13.85 3.84
CA LEU A 50 -1.53 13.59 2.48
C LEU A 50 -2.20 14.83 1.90
N HIS A 51 -2.02 15.03 0.60
CA HIS A 51 -2.88 15.86 -0.22
C HIS A 51 -3.64 14.97 -1.20
N ILE A 52 -4.96 15.06 -1.20
CA ILE A 52 -5.86 14.21 -1.99
C ILE A 52 -6.65 15.08 -2.94
N THR A 53 -6.64 14.73 -4.22
CA THR A 53 -7.42 15.39 -5.28
C THR A 53 -8.40 14.40 -5.88
N ASP A 54 -9.69 14.66 -5.71
CA ASP A 54 -10.81 14.04 -6.42
C ASP A 54 -11.23 14.97 -7.58
N PRO A 55 -11.85 14.51 -8.65
CA PRO A 55 -12.34 15.38 -9.73
C PRO A 55 -13.26 16.53 -9.29
N LYS A 56 -13.84 16.48 -8.10
CA LYS A 56 -14.80 17.47 -7.59
C LYS A 56 -14.26 18.32 -6.42
N PHE A 57 -13.20 17.87 -5.75
CA PHE A 57 -12.66 18.55 -4.57
C PHE A 57 -11.18 18.23 -4.34
N GLU A 58 -10.54 19.06 -3.54
CA GLU A 58 -9.20 18.84 -3.00
C GLU A 58 -9.26 18.94 -1.48
N VAL A 59 -8.57 18.04 -0.80
CA VAL A 59 -8.53 17.98 0.65
C VAL A 59 -7.15 17.58 1.16
N ASP A 60 -6.87 17.93 2.41
CA ASP A 60 -5.70 17.43 3.12
C ASP A 60 -6.12 16.28 4.04
N GLY A 61 -5.31 15.24 4.10
CA GLY A 61 -5.56 14.07 4.93
C GLY A 61 -4.41 13.80 5.88
N THR A 62 -4.71 13.33 7.08
CA THR A 62 -3.73 12.71 7.96
C THR A 62 -4.13 11.27 8.21
N TYR A 63 -3.32 10.36 7.68
CA TYR A 63 -3.54 8.92 7.84
C TYR A 63 -2.67 8.37 8.96
N PHE A 64 -3.27 7.65 9.87
CA PHE A 64 -2.61 6.94 10.95
C PHE A 64 -2.85 5.44 10.79
N ALA A 65 -1.83 4.63 11.06
CA ALA A 65 -2.04 3.20 11.27
C ALA A 65 -1.13 2.68 12.38
N ALA A 66 -1.59 1.64 13.05
CA ALA A 66 -0.83 0.95 14.10
C ALA A 66 -1.08 -0.55 14.06
N ARG A 67 -0.05 -1.33 14.41
CA ARG A 67 -0.19 -2.77 14.61
C ARG A 67 -1.12 -3.07 15.79
N PRO A 68 -1.90 -4.17 15.73
CA PRO A 68 -1.84 -5.24 14.72
C PRO A 68 -2.71 -5.00 13.47
N GLY A 69 -3.24 -3.82 13.22
CA GLY A 69 -4.06 -3.53 12.06
C GLY A 69 -5.16 -2.52 12.34
N LYS A 70 -4.83 -1.42 13.04
CA LYS A 70 -5.70 -0.27 13.26
C LYS A 70 -5.38 0.83 12.25
N MET A 71 -6.39 1.61 11.85
CA MET A 71 -6.18 2.77 11.00
C MET A 71 -7.16 3.88 11.30
N ARG A 72 -6.77 5.10 10.97
CA ARG A 72 -7.61 6.29 10.96
C ARG A 72 -7.15 7.23 9.86
N ILE A 73 -8.07 7.88 9.21
CA ILE A 73 -7.81 9.03 8.36
C ILE A 73 -8.69 10.20 8.80
N ASP A 74 -8.06 11.34 9.02
CA ASP A 74 -8.72 12.62 9.24
C ASP A 74 -8.60 13.45 7.98
N VAL A 75 -9.70 13.99 7.49
CA VAL A 75 -9.78 14.79 6.25
C VAL A 75 -10.14 16.22 6.59
N ASN A 76 -9.37 17.17 6.06
CA ASN A 76 -9.56 18.60 6.24
C ASN A 76 -9.80 19.27 4.87
N ALA A 77 -10.81 20.13 4.81
CA ALA A 77 -11.11 20.97 3.66
C ALA A 77 -11.05 22.44 4.08
N GLY A 78 -10.22 23.24 3.39
CA GLY A 78 -10.06 24.66 3.73
C GLY A 78 -9.56 24.93 5.15
N GLY A 79 -8.84 23.99 5.75
CA GLY A 79 -8.34 24.05 7.13
C GLY A 79 -9.34 23.59 8.20
N GLU A 80 -10.56 23.22 7.82
CA GLU A 80 -11.57 22.66 8.74
C GLU A 80 -11.58 21.13 8.65
N HIS A 81 -11.67 20.45 9.80
CA HIS A 81 -11.84 19.01 9.87
C HIS A 81 -13.27 18.66 9.46
N VAL A 82 -13.41 17.91 8.35
CA VAL A 82 -14.71 17.65 7.70
C VAL A 82 -15.11 16.17 7.70
N PHE A 83 -14.15 15.24 7.86
CA PHE A 83 -14.45 13.83 7.84
C PHE A 83 -13.39 13.03 8.61
N THR A 84 -13.81 11.96 9.25
CA THR A 84 -12.93 10.93 9.82
C THR A 84 -13.48 9.56 9.48
N GLU A 85 -12.59 8.66 9.14
CA GLU A 85 -12.86 7.24 9.00
C GLU A 85 -11.80 6.46 9.76
N ALA A 86 -12.21 5.46 10.55
CA ALA A 86 -11.29 4.68 11.36
C ALA A 86 -11.73 3.22 11.55
N PHE A 87 -10.73 2.39 11.82
CA PHE A 87 -10.88 0.97 12.18
C PHE A 87 -10.05 0.68 13.43
N ASP A 88 -10.70 0.22 14.48
CA ASP A 88 -10.08 -0.03 15.78
C ASP A 88 -9.40 -1.41 15.90
N GLY A 89 -9.40 -2.19 14.81
CA GLY A 89 -8.94 -3.58 14.75
C GLY A 89 -10.10 -4.58 14.77
N GLN A 90 -11.33 -4.14 15.02
CA GLN A 90 -12.54 -4.97 15.04
C GLN A 90 -13.69 -4.32 14.28
N LYS A 91 -13.93 -3.03 14.49
CA LYS A 91 -15.05 -2.28 13.92
C LYS A 91 -14.58 -1.00 13.26
N GLY A 92 -15.22 -0.67 12.15
CA GLY A 92 -15.08 0.63 11.51
C GLY A 92 -16.06 1.65 12.10
N TRP A 93 -15.69 2.92 12.04
CA TRP A 93 -16.58 4.03 12.33
C TRP A 93 -16.20 5.23 11.47
N GLN A 94 -17.16 6.14 11.32
CA GLN A 94 -16.96 7.39 10.57
C GLN A 94 -17.63 8.57 11.26
N TRP A 95 -17.14 9.76 10.95
CA TRP A 95 -17.69 11.04 11.36
C TRP A 95 -17.71 11.99 10.17
N GLU A 96 -18.82 12.67 9.92
CA GLU A 96 -19.10 13.46 8.72
C GLU A 96 -19.12 14.97 9.00
N GLY A 97 -18.24 15.43 9.85
CA GLY A 97 -18.06 16.84 10.11
C GLY A 97 -18.93 17.42 11.25
N LYS A 98 -18.79 18.71 11.46
CA LYS A 98 -19.42 19.45 12.56
C LYS A 98 -20.94 19.28 12.56
N GLY A 99 -21.48 18.91 13.71
CA GLY A 99 -22.92 18.69 13.91
C GLY A 99 -23.39 17.26 13.64
N SER A 100 -22.53 16.38 13.11
CA SER A 100 -22.83 14.97 12.99
C SER A 100 -22.37 14.18 14.21
N ALA A 101 -23.04 13.05 14.49
CA ALA A 101 -22.56 12.07 15.46
C ALA A 101 -21.65 11.07 14.75
N GLN A 102 -20.72 10.47 15.51
CA GLN A 102 -19.93 9.34 15.01
C GLN A 102 -20.85 8.13 14.75
N LYS A 103 -20.76 7.53 13.58
CA LYS A 103 -21.54 6.37 13.17
C LYS A 103 -20.63 5.13 13.10
N THR A 104 -21.14 3.98 13.50
CA THR A 104 -20.49 2.71 13.21
C THR A 104 -20.63 2.44 11.73
N ALA A 105 -19.52 2.10 11.07
CA ALA A 105 -19.50 1.72 9.67
C ALA A 105 -20.27 0.39 9.46
N THR A 106 -20.79 0.18 8.26
CA THR A 106 -21.39 -1.12 7.90
C THR A 106 -20.34 -2.23 7.94
N GLU A 107 -20.76 -3.49 7.94
CA GLU A 107 -19.84 -4.63 7.88
C GLU A 107 -18.97 -4.57 6.61
N LYS A 108 -19.53 -4.15 5.46
CA LYS A 108 -18.81 -4.00 4.20
C LYS A 108 -17.78 -2.87 4.27
N ALA A 109 -18.13 -1.72 4.83
CA ALA A 109 -17.20 -0.61 5.01
C ALA A 109 -16.11 -0.98 6.03
N THR A 110 -16.46 -1.64 7.14
CA THR A 110 -15.48 -2.17 8.09
C THR A 110 -14.48 -3.12 7.43
N ALA A 111 -14.96 -4.03 6.56
CA ALA A 111 -14.08 -4.94 5.81
C ALA A 111 -13.15 -4.16 4.84
N ALA A 112 -13.67 -3.13 4.16
CA ALA A 112 -12.88 -2.29 3.26
C ALA A 112 -11.75 -1.55 4.01
N LEU A 113 -12.04 -1.01 5.20
CA LEU A 113 -11.02 -0.37 6.06
C LEU A 113 -9.95 -1.36 6.51
N ARG A 114 -10.36 -2.56 6.93
CA ARG A 114 -9.44 -3.65 7.29
C ARG A 114 -8.54 -4.00 6.11
N HIS A 115 -9.10 -4.24 4.92
CA HIS A 115 -8.30 -4.51 3.72
C HIS A 115 -7.30 -3.38 3.44
N GLY A 116 -7.72 -2.11 3.57
CA GLY A 116 -6.87 -0.94 3.34
C GLY A 116 -5.64 -0.88 4.25
N VAL A 117 -5.72 -1.39 5.48
CA VAL A 117 -4.58 -1.41 6.41
C VAL A 117 -3.76 -2.70 6.29
N GLU A 118 -4.39 -3.83 5.96
CA GLU A 118 -3.70 -5.14 5.82
C GLU A 118 -2.87 -5.25 4.53
N LEU A 119 -3.27 -4.56 3.46
CA LEU A 119 -2.55 -4.60 2.20
C LEU A 119 -1.14 -4.00 2.32
N PRO A 120 -0.16 -4.55 1.56
CA PRO A 120 1.24 -4.14 1.69
C PRO A 120 1.47 -2.71 1.18
N GLY A 121 2.51 -2.05 1.73
CA GLY A 121 2.99 -0.76 1.25
C GLY A 121 2.83 0.41 2.23
N LYS A 122 2.18 0.19 3.38
CA LYS A 122 2.10 1.18 4.47
C LYS A 122 2.64 0.59 5.77
N LEU A 123 1.82 -0.16 6.50
CA LEU A 123 2.16 -0.74 7.80
C LEU A 123 2.75 -2.16 7.69
N PHE A 124 2.30 -2.93 6.72
CA PHE A 124 2.69 -4.32 6.52
C PHE A 124 3.48 -4.53 5.23
N GLY A 125 4.41 -5.47 5.27
CA GLY A 125 5.13 -5.94 4.10
C GLY A 125 4.42 -7.12 3.43
N LEU A 126 4.68 -7.31 2.13
CA LEU A 126 4.12 -8.41 1.36
C LEU A 126 4.46 -9.80 1.94
N HIS A 127 5.64 -9.95 2.57
CA HIS A 127 6.07 -11.19 3.20
C HIS A 127 5.24 -11.58 4.43
N GLU A 128 4.64 -10.61 5.12
CA GLU A 128 3.79 -10.84 6.29
C GLU A 128 2.42 -11.43 5.91
N LEU A 129 1.97 -11.20 4.67
CA LEU A 129 0.74 -11.78 4.12
C LEU A 129 0.86 -13.28 3.80
N LYS A 130 2.00 -13.90 4.05
CA LYS A 130 2.15 -15.37 4.08
C LYS A 130 1.63 -16.00 5.38
N ALA A 131 1.21 -15.17 6.36
CA ALA A 131 0.61 -15.61 7.60
C ALA A 131 -0.74 -16.33 7.37
N PRO A 132 -1.24 -17.10 8.34
CA PRO A 132 -2.30 -18.09 8.14
C PRO A 132 -3.57 -17.50 7.53
N GLY A 133 -4.06 -18.16 6.49
CA GLY A 133 -5.33 -17.85 5.83
C GLY A 133 -5.23 -17.04 4.54
N HIS A 134 -4.13 -16.34 4.28
CA HIS A 134 -3.94 -15.63 3.01
C HIS A 134 -3.28 -16.55 1.97
N ARG A 135 -3.62 -16.33 0.69
CA ARG A 135 -3.03 -17.06 -0.44
C ARG A 135 -2.41 -16.07 -1.42
N ILE A 136 -1.16 -16.31 -1.79
CA ILE A 136 -0.46 -15.52 -2.81
C ILE A 136 0.02 -16.47 -3.89
N GLU A 137 -0.39 -16.24 -5.13
CA GLU A 137 -0.07 -17.05 -6.29
C GLU A 137 0.65 -16.19 -7.34
N LEU A 138 1.72 -16.74 -7.92
CA LEU A 138 2.35 -16.17 -9.10
C LEU A 138 1.51 -16.52 -10.32
N ALA A 139 0.94 -15.51 -10.98
CA ALA A 139 0.25 -15.65 -12.24
C ALA A 139 1.18 -15.45 -13.44
N GLU A 140 0.66 -15.62 -14.65
CA GLU A 140 1.38 -15.26 -15.86
C GLU A 140 1.76 -13.77 -15.85
N ARG A 141 2.92 -13.48 -16.45
CA ARG A 141 3.38 -12.09 -16.57
C ARG A 141 2.47 -11.31 -17.51
N GLU A 142 2.22 -10.06 -17.19
CA GLU A 142 1.40 -9.16 -17.98
C GLU A 142 2.22 -7.99 -18.51
N ASN A 143 2.09 -7.70 -19.82
CA ASN A 143 2.68 -6.52 -20.41
C ASN A 143 1.71 -5.33 -20.29
N ILE A 144 2.12 -4.31 -19.54
CA ILE A 144 1.36 -3.07 -19.39
C ILE A 144 2.30 -1.91 -19.69
N ASP A 145 1.94 -1.10 -20.68
CA ASP A 145 2.72 0.06 -21.13
C ASP A 145 4.19 -0.30 -21.46
N GLY A 146 4.43 -1.50 -22.04
CA GLY A 146 5.77 -1.98 -22.42
C GLY A 146 6.59 -2.58 -21.27
N ILE A 147 6.04 -2.66 -20.07
CA ILE A 147 6.68 -3.29 -18.90
C ILE A 147 6.09 -4.68 -18.67
N GLN A 148 6.95 -5.71 -18.63
CA GLN A 148 6.57 -7.10 -18.41
C GLN A 148 6.54 -7.42 -16.89
N TYR A 149 5.43 -7.09 -16.22
CA TYR A 149 5.28 -7.22 -14.77
C TYR A 149 5.30 -8.67 -14.28
N TYR A 150 5.80 -8.89 -13.07
CA TYR A 150 5.43 -10.07 -12.29
C TYR A 150 4.08 -9.82 -11.64
N VAL A 151 3.17 -10.78 -11.80
CA VAL A 151 1.78 -10.63 -11.34
C VAL A 151 1.54 -11.58 -10.18
N LEU A 152 1.18 -11.03 -9.01
CA LEU A 152 0.80 -11.78 -7.83
C LEU A 152 -0.70 -11.62 -7.57
N ARG A 153 -1.43 -12.75 -7.51
CA ARG A 153 -2.82 -12.77 -7.04
C ARG A 153 -2.82 -13.02 -5.55
N LEU A 154 -3.27 -12.03 -4.79
CA LEU A 154 -3.44 -12.11 -3.35
C LEU A 154 -4.91 -12.34 -3.03
N THR A 155 -5.21 -13.37 -2.24
CA THR A 155 -6.53 -13.59 -1.66
C THR A 155 -6.40 -13.59 -0.14
N LEU A 156 -7.11 -12.68 0.52
CA LEU A 156 -7.16 -12.60 1.98
C LEU A 156 -8.05 -13.72 2.55
N ASN A 157 -7.94 -13.96 3.84
CA ASN A 157 -8.66 -15.05 4.53
C ASN A 157 -10.19 -14.92 4.51
N ASP A 158 -10.72 -13.73 4.25
CA ASP A 158 -12.16 -13.47 4.10
C ASP A 158 -12.66 -13.57 2.64
N GLY A 159 -11.76 -13.93 1.72
CA GLY A 159 -12.06 -14.09 0.30
C GLY A 159 -11.86 -12.84 -0.56
N TYR A 160 -11.49 -11.68 0.05
CA TYR A 160 -11.13 -10.51 -0.74
C TYR A 160 -9.90 -10.79 -1.61
N SER A 161 -9.97 -10.42 -2.88
CA SER A 161 -8.91 -10.68 -3.85
C SER A 161 -8.42 -9.40 -4.50
N THR A 162 -7.10 -9.30 -4.66
CA THR A 162 -6.45 -8.20 -5.37
C THR A 162 -5.29 -8.72 -6.23
N THR A 163 -4.93 -7.99 -7.27
CA THR A 163 -3.80 -8.29 -8.13
C THR A 163 -2.70 -7.24 -7.95
N LEU A 164 -1.51 -7.70 -7.60
CA LEU A 164 -0.33 -6.87 -7.39
C LEU A 164 0.63 -7.01 -8.57
N TYR A 165 1.11 -5.90 -9.09
CA TYR A 165 2.05 -5.84 -10.22
C TYR A 165 3.40 -5.36 -9.71
N VAL A 166 4.37 -6.27 -9.74
CA VAL A 166 5.74 -6.01 -9.31
C VAL A 166 6.60 -5.67 -10.52
N ASP A 167 7.18 -4.49 -10.52
CA ASP A 167 8.06 -4.01 -11.58
C ASP A 167 9.34 -4.86 -11.63
N PRO A 168 9.74 -5.40 -12.80
CA PRO A 168 10.89 -6.31 -12.92
C PRO A 168 12.24 -5.65 -12.68
N LYS A 169 12.32 -4.32 -12.73
CA LYS A 169 13.59 -3.56 -12.55
C LYS A 169 13.77 -3.12 -11.12
N THR A 170 12.70 -2.59 -10.51
CA THR A 170 12.76 -2.02 -9.16
C THR A 170 12.32 -3.01 -8.08
N TRP A 171 11.60 -4.07 -8.44
CA TRP A 171 10.95 -5.04 -7.54
C TRP A 171 9.91 -4.41 -6.60
N LEU A 172 9.46 -3.19 -6.90
CA LEU A 172 8.41 -2.50 -6.16
C LEU A 172 7.04 -2.85 -6.75
N ILE A 173 6.01 -2.86 -5.90
CA ILE A 173 4.62 -2.94 -6.32
C ILE A 173 4.23 -1.54 -6.81
N THR A 174 4.16 -1.37 -8.13
CA THR A 174 3.84 -0.07 -8.74
C THR A 174 2.40 0.01 -9.22
N ARG A 175 1.69 -1.12 -9.26
CA ARG A 175 0.26 -1.18 -9.61
C ARG A 175 -0.46 -2.22 -8.76
N ARG A 176 -1.73 -1.96 -8.49
CA ARG A 176 -2.68 -2.89 -7.86
C ARG A 176 -4.02 -2.77 -8.56
N ARG A 177 -4.68 -3.89 -8.82
CA ARG A 177 -6.04 -3.93 -9.38
C ARG A 177 -6.99 -4.64 -8.44
N ASP A 178 -8.11 -3.97 -8.16
CA ASP A 178 -9.18 -4.45 -7.30
C ASP A 178 -10.52 -4.34 -8.02
N VAL A 179 -11.47 -5.19 -7.64
CA VAL A 179 -12.89 -4.99 -7.96
C VAL A 179 -13.57 -4.61 -6.66
N ARG A 180 -13.86 -3.34 -6.47
CA ARG A 180 -14.44 -2.82 -5.23
C ARG A 180 -15.24 -1.53 -5.48
N PRO A 181 -16.17 -1.17 -4.61
CA PRO A 181 -16.69 0.19 -4.57
C PRO A 181 -15.59 1.20 -4.23
N LEU A 182 -15.68 2.40 -4.75
CA LEU A 182 -14.78 3.50 -4.32
C LEU A 182 -15.15 3.94 -2.90
N HIS A 183 -16.46 4.14 -2.65
CA HIS A 183 -17.01 4.51 -1.34
C HIS A 183 -18.18 3.59 -0.99
N VAL A 184 -17.93 2.59 -0.16
CA VAL A 184 -18.86 1.46 0.10
C VAL A 184 -20.22 1.92 0.63
N ASP A 185 -20.25 2.92 1.51
CA ASP A 185 -21.48 3.40 2.15
C ASP A 185 -22.20 4.51 1.36
N VAL A 186 -21.57 5.03 0.28
CA VAL A 186 -22.15 6.07 -0.58
C VAL A 186 -22.59 5.51 -1.93
N ASP A 187 -21.70 4.77 -2.59
CA ASP A 187 -21.97 4.07 -3.86
C ASP A 187 -21.39 2.65 -3.76
N PRO A 188 -22.22 1.63 -3.51
CA PRO A 188 -21.78 0.25 -3.37
C PRO A 188 -21.48 -0.44 -4.71
N THR A 189 -21.55 0.27 -5.85
CA THR A 189 -21.32 -0.31 -7.17
C THR A 189 -19.86 -0.76 -7.33
N PRO A 190 -19.61 -2.07 -7.57
CA PRO A 190 -18.24 -2.53 -7.79
C PRO A 190 -17.65 -1.94 -9.07
N THR A 191 -16.46 -1.41 -8.97
CA THR A 191 -15.69 -0.84 -10.08
C THR A 191 -14.32 -1.51 -10.14
N THR A 192 -13.84 -1.80 -11.35
CA THR A 192 -12.46 -2.29 -11.52
C THR A 192 -11.50 -1.11 -11.44
N ILE A 193 -10.82 -1.00 -10.32
CA ILE A 193 -9.92 0.12 -10.02
C ILE A 193 -8.47 -0.34 -10.17
N GLU A 194 -7.67 0.43 -10.90
CA GLU A 194 -6.22 0.33 -10.88
C GLU A 194 -5.65 1.46 -10.02
N GLN A 195 -4.97 1.09 -8.95
CA GLN A 195 -4.10 2.00 -8.22
C GLN A 195 -2.69 1.95 -8.81
N ARG A 196 -2.11 3.11 -9.10
CA ARG A 196 -0.70 3.26 -9.49
C ARG A 196 0.05 3.95 -8.37
N SER A 197 1.24 3.44 -8.04
CA SER A 197 2.13 3.99 -7.02
C SER A 197 3.43 4.43 -7.67
N SER A 198 3.93 5.60 -7.31
CA SER A 198 5.16 6.19 -7.85
C SER A 198 5.86 7.07 -6.82
N ASP A 199 6.96 7.74 -7.23
CA ASP A 199 7.75 8.59 -6.36
C ASP A 199 8.13 7.87 -5.05
N PHE A 200 8.77 6.71 -5.19
CA PHE A 200 9.22 5.93 -4.04
C PHE A 200 10.40 6.60 -3.35
N ARG A 201 10.28 6.82 -2.05
CA ARG A 201 11.31 7.43 -1.21
C ARG A 201 11.60 6.57 0.01
N THR A 202 12.87 6.57 0.43
CA THR A 202 13.31 5.83 1.63
C THR A 202 13.12 6.69 2.87
N ILE A 203 12.33 6.22 3.82
CA ILE A 203 12.12 6.84 5.13
C ILE A 203 12.49 5.82 6.20
N SER A 204 13.46 6.17 7.05
CA SER A 204 13.99 5.26 8.10
C SER A 204 14.34 3.87 7.58
N GLY A 205 14.87 3.81 6.35
CA GLY A 205 15.28 2.58 5.71
C GLY A 205 14.17 1.85 4.94
N VAL A 206 12.91 2.27 4.97
CA VAL A 206 11.81 1.61 4.24
C VAL A 206 11.33 2.46 3.07
N GLN A 207 11.05 1.81 1.94
CA GLN A 207 10.53 2.46 0.73
C GLN A 207 9.02 2.67 0.82
N PHE A 208 8.57 3.93 0.70
CA PHE A 208 7.18 4.32 0.61
C PHE A 208 6.89 5.03 -0.70
N ALA A 209 5.72 4.78 -1.29
CA ALA A 209 5.23 5.56 -2.42
C ALA A 209 4.74 6.93 -1.95
N PHE A 210 5.22 8.00 -2.58
CA PHE A 210 4.85 9.38 -2.27
C PHE A 210 3.79 9.94 -3.23
N ALA A 211 3.49 9.24 -4.31
CA ALA A 211 2.40 9.58 -5.20
C ALA A 211 1.59 8.33 -5.56
N SER A 212 0.28 8.48 -5.61
CA SER A 212 -0.62 7.45 -6.11
C SER A 212 -1.77 8.04 -6.91
N SER A 213 -2.36 7.22 -7.78
CA SER A 213 -3.60 7.53 -8.49
C SER A 213 -4.48 6.31 -8.55
N GLU A 214 -5.79 6.51 -8.45
CA GLU A 214 -6.80 5.49 -8.69
C GLU A 214 -7.56 5.80 -9.97
N THR A 215 -7.70 4.81 -10.85
CA THR A 215 -8.36 4.94 -12.14
C THR A 215 -9.39 3.83 -12.29
N ASP A 216 -10.60 4.19 -12.71
CA ASP A 216 -11.58 3.23 -13.19
C ASP A 216 -11.11 2.68 -14.54
N LEU A 217 -10.78 1.40 -14.60
CA LEU A 217 -10.27 0.78 -15.83
C LEU A 217 -11.32 0.66 -16.95
N GLN A 218 -12.60 0.67 -16.61
CA GLN A 218 -13.66 0.57 -17.60
C GLN A 218 -13.86 1.90 -18.34
N SER A 219 -13.88 3.02 -17.60
CA SER A 219 -14.10 4.35 -18.18
C SER A 219 -12.81 5.09 -18.51
N GLY A 220 -11.67 4.67 -17.96
CA GLY A 220 -10.39 5.37 -18.04
C GLY A 220 -10.34 6.65 -17.20
N LYS A 221 -11.34 6.91 -16.36
CA LYS A 221 -11.38 8.12 -15.53
C LYS A 221 -10.48 7.97 -14.31
N VAL A 222 -9.69 9.01 -14.04
CA VAL A 222 -9.00 9.16 -12.76
C VAL A 222 -10.05 9.48 -11.70
N LEU A 223 -10.12 8.65 -10.66
CA LEU A 223 -11.06 8.78 -9.55
C LEU A 223 -10.45 9.62 -8.44
N GLU A 224 -9.17 9.40 -8.15
CA GLU A 224 -8.45 10.08 -7.09
C GLU A 224 -6.95 10.10 -7.40
N THR A 225 -6.28 11.15 -6.97
CA THR A 225 -4.82 11.19 -6.84
C THR A 225 -4.44 11.58 -5.43
N SER A 226 -3.33 11.04 -4.93
CA SER A 226 -2.84 11.33 -3.60
C SER A 226 -1.34 11.59 -3.64
N GLN A 227 -0.90 12.61 -2.92
CA GLN A 227 0.50 12.94 -2.70
C GLN A 227 0.82 12.93 -1.21
N VAL A 228 1.84 12.19 -0.84
CA VAL A 228 2.38 12.16 0.53
C VAL A 228 3.33 13.36 0.69
N ARG A 229 3.07 14.21 1.68
CA ARG A 229 3.96 15.33 2.04
C ARG A 229 5.02 14.90 3.05
N SER A 230 4.62 14.08 4.02
CA SER A 230 5.53 13.55 5.04
C SER A 230 5.10 12.17 5.54
N VAL A 231 6.08 11.39 6.03
CA VAL A 231 5.88 10.10 6.70
C VAL A 231 6.61 10.14 8.04
N LYS A 232 5.92 9.78 9.11
CA LYS A 232 6.52 9.54 10.43
C LYS A 232 6.43 8.05 10.76
N ILE A 233 7.55 7.47 11.12
CA ILE A 233 7.65 6.08 11.56
C ILE A 233 7.64 6.05 13.09
N ASN A 234 6.82 5.18 13.66
CA ASN A 234 6.66 4.98 15.09
C ASN A 234 6.34 6.28 15.86
N PRO A 235 5.43 7.16 15.36
CA PRO A 235 4.98 8.29 16.15
C PRO A 235 4.29 7.80 17.44
N PRO A 236 4.35 8.54 18.54
CA PRO A 236 3.63 8.20 19.76
C PRO A 236 2.12 8.39 19.53
N LEU A 237 1.41 7.29 19.25
CA LEU A 237 -0.05 7.30 19.06
C LEU A 237 -0.74 6.82 20.33
N THR A 238 -1.74 7.58 20.77
CA THR A 238 -2.63 7.13 21.84
C THR A 238 -3.62 6.10 21.26
N PRO A 239 -3.76 4.89 21.83
CA PRO A 239 -4.67 3.87 21.30
C PRO A 239 -6.10 4.34 21.05
N SER A 240 -6.60 5.28 21.85
CA SER A 240 -7.95 5.87 21.75
C SER A 240 -8.20 6.67 20.46
N ILE A 241 -7.17 7.05 19.70
CA ILE A 241 -7.42 7.77 18.43
C ILE A 241 -8.16 6.90 17.40
N PHE A 242 -8.04 5.58 17.52
CA PHE A 242 -8.72 4.62 16.63
C PHE A 242 -10.13 4.25 17.11
N GLU A 243 -10.48 4.60 18.34
CA GLU A 243 -11.73 4.19 18.98
C GLU A 243 -12.85 5.20 18.69
N LYS A 244 -14.06 4.69 18.56
CA LYS A 244 -15.26 5.51 18.51
C LYS A 244 -15.55 6.07 19.91
N ILE A 245 -15.71 7.39 20.01
CA ILE A 245 -16.02 8.10 21.25
C ILE A 245 -17.53 8.18 21.45
#